data_e6aab27cb532c28ed5e6bf62c549d110
#
_entry.id   e6aab27cb532c28ed5e6bf62c549d110
#
_cell.length_a   1.000
_cell.length_b   1.000
_cell.length_c   1.000
_cell.angle_alpha   90.00
_cell.angle_beta   90.00
_cell.angle_gamma   90.00
#
_symmetry.space_group_name_H-M   'P 1'
#
loop_
_entity.id
_entity.type
_entity.pdbx_description
1 polymer ?
#
loop_
_entity_poly.entity_id
_entity_poly.type
_entity_poly.pdbx_seq_one_letter_code
_entity_poly.pdbx_strand_id
1 'polypeptide(L)'
;MAKIRFEIEKELLEVARRSTKSLLRERDYTGLRSLDFEKIIEEMKSLCPTVFVILSAMIQFDCNEDKKAAALALIYSIIMFKRCHELSQFQRVNTVLLAEGNASQELIERLNKYGFCLDKSMKYTIQEEIGSHFLDHAVELVKQGKRFVFVLDNIDWDVKVHDVRSDNQNRSVHAVATSIVFDRVTSDHLPDNGQQKNLATCDLRQLTSLSPEDTRVTRERYKYFLSKILCELFPAFHFLKEVVPEHSPCNHYQEEMKHQSVVVPLPVLMKDEKKYSDVVDVLDQLEDWVREMYVKAGLCVPPADQDHAIPPAPPIAAPSRPDQPASHMPPVPLAEDHLASVKIPCFGDQLTRVRLAGAKDLRAGSHTATDRLDHIYPFRIVDWHSKRSFLKLIFKKLYKNSGREKGTLRFFREKLQRKNVTMDVKHFESCEQLFLSTGKCFAVEALVTFFNMESKDGRPTRNRPPYYILDVGDNKKIYYNSVLDKFIDEYLIMPTPSTVPQIEDEPDSSGEQDFVRNYSLCLLQYFFILIDFKDAVKEGNGERLATLHKQLLPHFKSAPGFNAYSIEMLISIIQNEVLLSEAEAHQCIWAATVNWKGGIGKNIEIDLLQETETEI
;
A
#
# COMPACT_ATOMS: atom_id res chain seq x y z
N MET A 1 19.80 -9.41 58.58
CA MET A 1 18.93 -8.33 58.07
C MET A 1 19.72 -7.05 57.76
N ALA A 2 20.45 -6.44 58.69
CA ALA A 2 21.19 -5.19 58.46
C ALA A 2 22.24 -5.32 57.32
N LYS A 3 22.99 -6.45 57.23
CA LYS A 3 23.94 -6.73 56.19
C LYS A 3 23.32 -6.85 54.78
N ILE A 4 22.18 -7.53 54.69
CA ILE A 4 21.45 -7.65 53.41
C ILE A 4 20.92 -6.29 52.95
N ARG A 5 20.35 -5.52 53.85
CA ARG A 5 19.91 -4.17 53.53
C ARG A 5 21.04 -3.29 53.01
N PHE A 6 22.23 -3.37 53.64
CA PHE A 6 23.41 -2.61 53.21
C PHE A 6 23.85 -3.00 51.81
N GLU A 7 23.89 -4.31 51.49
CA GLU A 7 24.28 -4.77 50.12
C GLU A 7 23.27 -4.32 49.10
N ILE A 8 21.94 -4.41 49.36
CA ILE A 8 20.90 -3.90 48.44
C ILE A 8 21.08 -2.40 48.19
N GLU A 9 21.26 -1.63 49.24
CA GLU A 9 21.46 -0.16 49.14
C GLU A 9 22.69 0.17 48.29
N LYS A 10 23.78 -0.57 48.48
CA LYS A 10 25.03 -0.40 47.73
C LYS A 10 24.86 -0.74 46.24
N GLU A 11 24.25 -1.89 45.88
CA GLU A 11 23.97 -2.31 44.51
C GLU A 11 23.11 -1.27 43.78
N LEU A 12 21.97 -0.88 44.38
CA LEU A 12 21.08 0.10 43.77
C LEU A 12 21.70 1.50 43.62
N LEU A 13 22.59 1.88 44.56
CA LEU A 13 23.32 3.15 44.51
C LEU A 13 24.35 3.14 43.35
N GLU A 14 25.00 2.01 43.11
CA GLU A 14 25.98 1.85 42.03
C GLU A 14 25.30 2.01 40.65
N VAL A 15 24.12 1.38 40.40
CA VAL A 15 23.37 1.57 39.17
C VAL A 15 22.87 3.01 38.99
N ALA A 16 22.52 3.68 40.11
CA ALA A 16 22.08 5.07 40.07
C ALA A 16 23.20 6.07 39.73
N ARG A 17 24.48 5.70 39.85
CA ARG A 17 25.60 6.56 39.51
C ARG A 17 25.65 6.84 38.01
N ARG A 18 25.97 8.08 37.64
CA ARG A 18 26.11 8.46 36.21
C ARG A 18 27.31 7.80 35.52
N SER A 19 28.30 7.35 36.27
CA SER A 19 29.46 6.58 35.76
C SER A 19 29.06 5.16 35.31
N THR A 20 27.96 4.59 35.83
CA THR A 20 27.50 3.27 35.48
C THR A 20 26.66 3.34 34.22
N LYS A 21 27.06 2.62 33.18
CA LYS A 21 26.25 2.47 31.97
C LYS A 21 25.09 1.52 32.28
N SER A 22 23.88 2.04 32.37
CA SER A 22 22.65 1.27 32.57
C SER A 22 21.75 1.43 31.36
N LEU A 23 21.15 0.34 30.88
CA LEU A 23 20.14 0.35 29.83
C LEU A 23 18.94 1.23 30.19
N LEU A 24 18.57 1.27 31.48
CA LEU A 24 17.47 2.10 31.95
C LEU A 24 17.73 3.61 31.84
N ARG A 25 18.98 4.03 31.56
CA ARG A 25 19.36 5.43 31.38
C ARG A 25 19.27 5.90 29.94
N GLU A 26 19.18 4.95 28.99
CA GLU A 26 19.05 5.29 27.58
C GLU A 26 17.75 6.07 27.35
N ARG A 27 17.87 7.26 26.76
CA ARG A 27 16.73 8.17 26.57
C ARG A 27 16.48 8.50 25.11
N ASP A 28 17.41 8.16 24.25
CA ASP A 28 17.35 8.42 22.83
C ASP A 28 16.32 7.53 22.13
N TYR A 29 16.03 7.88 20.90
CA TYR A 29 15.10 7.15 20.04
C TYR A 29 15.50 5.69 19.83
N THR A 30 16.81 5.40 19.75
CA THR A 30 17.33 4.03 19.59
C THR A 30 17.03 3.18 20.81
N GLY A 31 17.15 3.74 22.02
CA GLY A 31 16.77 3.09 23.27
C GLY A 31 15.29 2.74 23.34
N LEU A 32 14.40 3.59 22.80
CA LEU A 32 12.96 3.29 22.76
C LEU A 32 12.65 2.05 21.89
N ARG A 33 13.37 1.85 20.79
CA ARG A 33 13.20 0.70 19.89
C ARG A 33 13.84 -0.60 20.40
N SER A 34 14.84 -0.51 21.26
CA SER A 34 15.70 -1.63 21.68
C SER A 34 15.34 -2.18 23.06
N LEU A 35 14.17 -1.83 23.64
CA LEU A 35 13.78 -2.34 24.95
C LEU A 35 13.65 -3.86 24.91
N ASP A 36 14.54 -4.53 25.65
CA ASP A 36 14.63 -5.98 25.73
C ASP A 36 14.61 -6.40 27.22
N PHE A 37 13.59 -7.14 27.60
CA PHE A 37 13.43 -7.58 28.98
C PHE A 37 14.58 -8.50 29.44
N GLU A 38 15.09 -9.34 28.55
CA GLU A 38 16.20 -10.24 28.87
C GLU A 38 17.46 -9.47 29.19
N LYS A 39 17.78 -8.44 28.39
CA LYS A 39 18.93 -7.57 28.64
C LYS A 39 18.81 -6.78 29.94
N ILE A 40 17.62 -6.33 30.29
CA ILE A 40 17.38 -5.66 31.59
C ILE A 40 17.60 -6.66 32.75
N ILE A 41 17.18 -7.90 32.62
CA ILE A 41 17.41 -8.95 33.60
C ILE A 41 18.88 -9.30 33.71
N GLU A 42 19.61 -9.35 32.60
CA GLU A 42 21.06 -9.57 32.58
C GLU A 42 21.82 -8.42 33.27
N GLU A 43 21.43 -7.18 33.00
CA GLU A 43 21.94 -6.01 33.71
C GLU A 43 21.70 -6.13 35.22
N MET A 44 20.46 -6.48 35.62
CA MET A 44 20.12 -6.66 37.02
C MET A 44 20.93 -7.80 37.66
N LYS A 45 21.13 -8.93 36.97
CA LYS A 45 21.98 -10.03 37.46
C LYS A 45 23.42 -9.59 37.67
N SER A 46 23.95 -8.76 36.78
CA SER A 46 25.34 -8.28 36.82
C SER A 46 25.55 -7.19 37.88
N LEU A 47 24.69 -6.17 37.92
CA LEU A 47 24.87 -4.98 38.75
C LEU A 47 24.19 -5.08 40.12
N CYS A 48 23.12 -5.86 40.23
CA CYS A 48 22.29 -6.00 41.43
C CYS A 48 22.00 -7.46 41.77
N PRO A 49 23.01 -8.33 41.95
CA PRO A 49 22.81 -9.77 42.16
C PRO A 49 21.97 -10.12 43.39
N THR A 50 22.10 -9.37 44.48
CA THR A 50 21.28 -9.59 45.70
C THR A 50 19.82 -9.23 45.45
N VAL A 51 19.57 -8.11 44.75
CA VAL A 51 18.22 -7.70 44.36
C VAL A 51 17.59 -8.72 43.42
N PHE A 52 18.36 -9.19 42.42
CA PHE A 52 17.91 -10.20 41.49
C PHE A 52 17.45 -11.49 42.19
N VAL A 53 18.26 -12.03 43.11
CA VAL A 53 17.94 -13.26 43.85
C VAL A 53 16.66 -13.09 44.67
N ILE A 54 16.48 -11.95 45.33
CA ILE A 54 15.29 -11.69 46.16
C ILE A 54 14.05 -11.54 45.28
N LEU A 55 14.10 -10.74 44.24
CA LEU A 55 12.93 -10.51 43.36
C LEU A 55 12.57 -11.80 42.60
N SER A 56 13.56 -12.54 42.11
CA SER A 56 13.36 -13.80 41.41
C SER A 56 12.67 -14.85 42.33
N ALA A 57 13.11 -14.95 43.58
CA ALA A 57 12.48 -15.84 44.56
C ALA A 57 11.02 -15.41 44.85
N MET A 58 10.73 -14.08 44.95
CA MET A 58 9.40 -13.58 45.23
C MET A 58 8.39 -13.89 44.13
N ILE A 59 8.79 -13.87 42.85
CA ILE A 59 7.92 -14.14 41.72
C ILE A 59 8.04 -15.57 41.18
N GLN A 60 8.89 -16.39 41.81
CA GLN A 60 9.22 -17.74 41.34
C GLN A 60 9.65 -17.73 39.86
N PHE A 61 10.66 -16.90 39.57
CA PHE A 61 11.14 -16.72 38.21
C PHE A 61 11.86 -17.96 37.70
N ASP A 62 11.41 -18.47 36.55
CA ASP A 62 12.11 -19.47 35.74
C ASP A 62 12.48 -18.83 34.39
N CYS A 63 13.70 -19.06 33.90
CA CYS A 63 14.25 -18.45 32.68
C CYS A 63 13.47 -18.77 31.40
N ASN A 64 12.52 -19.69 31.43
CA ASN A 64 11.72 -20.11 30.28
C ASN A 64 10.32 -19.46 30.22
N GLU A 65 9.99 -18.50 31.09
CA GLU A 65 8.67 -17.89 31.14
C GLU A 65 8.71 -16.39 30.81
N ASP A 66 8.43 -16.01 29.55
CA ASP A 66 8.43 -14.61 29.06
C ASP A 66 7.59 -13.65 29.92
N LYS A 67 6.43 -14.10 30.43
CA LYS A 67 5.55 -13.27 31.27
C LYS A 67 6.18 -12.90 32.60
N LYS A 68 6.94 -13.80 33.19
CA LYS A 68 7.64 -13.53 34.46
C LYS A 68 8.88 -12.68 34.22
N ALA A 69 9.55 -12.83 33.07
CA ALA A 69 10.65 -11.96 32.67
C ALA A 69 10.20 -10.50 32.56
N ALA A 70 9.09 -10.24 31.86
CA ALA A 70 8.52 -8.91 31.74
C ALA A 70 8.13 -8.30 33.11
N ALA A 71 7.54 -9.12 33.99
CA ALA A 71 7.18 -8.68 35.35
C ALA A 71 8.41 -8.31 36.19
N LEU A 72 9.47 -9.13 36.12
CA LEU A 72 10.72 -8.90 36.85
C LEU A 72 11.40 -7.62 36.38
N ALA A 73 11.52 -7.43 35.05
CA ALA A 73 12.08 -6.23 34.45
C ALA A 73 11.26 -4.97 34.83
N LEU A 74 9.93 -5.07 34.84
CA LEU A 74 9.05 -3.99 35.26
C LEU A 74 9.27 -3.59 36.73
N ILE A 75 9.29 -4.56 37.65
CA ILE A 75 9.49 -4.30 39.08
C ILE A 75 10.85 -3.62 39.32
N TYR A 76 11.90 -4.13 38.69
CA TYR A 76 13.23 -3.55 38.78
C TYR A 76 13.27 -2.12 38.22
N SER A 77 12.68 -1.90 37.08
CA SER A 77 12.62 -0.57 36.45
C SER A 77 11.86 0.44 37.29
N ILE A 78 10.76 0.05 37.96
CA ILE A 78 10.03 0.93 38.88
C ILE A 78 10.89 1.27 40.10
N ILE A 79 11.57 0.31 40.69
CA ILE A 79 12.48 0.53 41.84
C ILE A 79 13.59 1.53 41.44
N MET A 80 14.23 1.31 40.30
CA MET A 80 15.31 2.16 39.84
C MET A 80 14.83 3.58 39.48
N PHE A 81 13.71 3.72 38.81
CA PHE A 81 13.09 5.01 38.51
C PHE A 81 12.71 5.82 39.77
N LYS A 82 12.15 5.17 40.79
CA LYS A 82 11.85 5.84 42.08
C LYS A 82 13.10 6.24 42.84
N ARG A 83 14.22 5.60 42.59
CA ARG A 83 15.51 5.94 43.21
C ARG A 83 16.28 7.03 42.43
N CYS A 84 16.22 6.96 41.12
CA CYS A 84 16.85 7.93 40.21
C CYS A 84 15.97 8.13 38.96
N HIS A 85 15.38 9.31 38.81
CA HIS A 85 14.49 9.65 37.71
C HIS A 85 15.18 9.61 36.30
N GLU A 86 16.53 9.61 36.26
CA GLU A 86 17.26 9.46 35.01
C GLU A 86 17.15 8.04 34.44
N LEU A 87 16.85 7.02 35.26
CA LEU A 87 16.69 5.63 34.87
C LEU A 87 15.23 5.38 34.45
N SER A 88 14.83 5.96 33.33
CA SER A 88 13.43 6.09 32.93
C SER A 88 13.08 5.49 31.56
N GLN A 89 13.97 4.71 30.93
CA GLN A 89 13.73 4.11 29.61
C GLN A 89 12.41 3.35 29.57
N PHE A 90 12.18 2.46 30.54
CA PHE A 90 10.96 1.67 30.61
C PHE A 90 9.71 2.54 30.75
N GLN A 91 9.77 3.58 31.58
CA GLN A 91 8.67 4.53 31.76
C GLN A 91 8.40 5.34 30.48
N ARG A 92 9.44 5.67 29.71
CA ARG A 92 9.30 6.35 28.41
C ARG A 92 8.55 5.47 27.41
N VAL A 93 8.94 4.19 27.28
CA VAL A 93 8.24 3.22 26.41
C VAL A 93 6.78 3.07 26.83
N ASN A 94 6.50 2.90 28.13
CA ASN A 94 5.12 2.80 28.61
C ASN A 94 4.31 4.09 28.35
N THR A 95 4.95 5.27 28.42
CA THR A 95 4.27 6.54 28.10
C THR A 95 3.88 6.60 26.63
N VAL A 96 4.74 6.11 25.72
CA VAL A 96 4.42 6.00 24.29
C VAL A 96 3.25 5.04 24.07
N LEU A 97 3.29 3.84 24.66
CA LEU A 97 2.22 2.84 24.53
C LEU A 97 0.86 3.36 25.05
N LEU A 98 0.88 4.11 26.16
CA LEU A 98 -0.33 4.75 26.69
C LEU A 98 -0.83 5.88 25.76
N ALA A 99 0.09 6.61 25.13
CA ALA A 99 -0.24 7.65 24.19
C ALA A 99 -0.88 7.07 22.92
N GLU A 100 -0.29 6.02 22.36
CA GLU A 100 -0.79 5.27 21.20
C GLU A 100 -2.17 4.65 21.48
N GLY A 101 -2.34 4.07 22.67
CA GLY A 101 -3.62 3.53 23.13
C GLY A 101 -4.66 4.59 23.51
N ASN A 102 -4.45 5.88 23.21
CA ASN A 102 -5.35 6.98 23.53
C ASN A 102 -5.76 7.05 25.02
N ALA A 103 -4.85 6.69 25.94
CA ALA A 103 -5.10 6.72 27.37
C ALA A 103 -5.44 8.14 27.85
N SER A 104 -6.48 8.26 28.67
CA SER A 104 -6.87 9.54 29.23
C SER A 104 -5.79 10.15 30.13
N GLN A 105 -5.74 11.48 30.19
CA GLN A 105 -4.74 12.16 31.04
C GLN A 105 -4.84 11.73 32.51
N GLU A 106 -6.06 11.48 33.02
CA GLU A 106 -6.27 10.98 34.37
C GLU A 106 -5.66 9.59 34.59
N LEU A 107 -5.75 8.71 33.59
CA LEU A 107 -5.15 7.37 33.65
C LEU A 107 -3.62 7.47 33.70
N ILE A 108 -3.04 8.31 32.84
CA ILE A 108 -1.58 8.55 32.82
C ILE A 108 -1.12 9.10 34.19
N GLU A 109 -1.81 10.07 34.76
CA GLU A 109 -1.48 10.64 36.08
C GLU A 109 -1.54 9.58 37.21
N ARG A 110 -2.52 8.67 37.16
CA ARG A 110 -2.63 7.56 38.13
C ARG A 110 -1.47 6.58 37.99
N LEU A 111 -1.15 6.18 36.78
CA LEU A 111 -0.05 5.24 36.49
C LEU A 111 1.34 5.85 36.78
N ASN A 112 1.50 7.15 36.57
CA ASN A 112 2.72 7.87 36.94
C ASN A 112 2.99 7.80 38.45
N LYS A 113 1.95 7.95 39.31
CA LYS A 113 2.09 7.80 40.75
C LYS A 113 2.69 6.46 41.15
N TYR A 114 2.35 5.40 40.44
CA TYR A 114 2.92 4.05 40.64
C TYR A 114 4.32 3.91 40.06
N GLY A 115 4.82 4.86 39.26
CA GLY A 115 6.12 4.79 38.60
C GLY A 115 6.09 3.93 37.33
N PHE A 116 4.90 3.69 36.77
CA PHE A 116 4.73 2.89 35.56
C PHE A 116 5.06 3.67 34.29
N CYS A 117 4.73 4.94 34.25
CA CYS A 117 4.98 5.85 33.11
C CYS A 117 5.50 7.20 33.59
N LEU A 118 5.87 8.07 32.67
CA LEU A 118 6.26 9.45 32.94
C LEU A 118 5.02 10.35 33.11
N ASP A 119 5.24 11.60 33.45
CA ASP A 119 4.20 12.62 33.56
C ASP A 119 3.53 12.89 32.20
N LYS A 120 2.28 13.33 32.25
CA LYS A 120 1.50 13.64 31.04
C LYS A 120 2.15 14.67 30.11
N SER A 121 2.92 15.60 30.64
CA SER A 121 3.65 16.59 29.82
C SER A 121 4.75 15.96 28.99
N MET A 122 5.40 14.92 29.52
CA MET A 122 6.45 14.19 28.81
C MET A 122 5.94 13.41 27.59
N LYS A 123 4.65 13.12 27.52
CA LYS A 123 4.02 12.50 26.34
C LYS A 123 4.36 13.27 25.06
N TYR A 124 4.12 14.56 25.06
CA TYR A 124 4.35 15.42 23.90
C TYR A 124 5.82 15.56 23.56
N THR A 125 6.68 15.73 24.57
CA THR A 125 8.14 15.80 24.38
C THR A 125 8.70 14.53 23.74
N ILE A 126 8.23 13.34 24.18
CA ILE A 126 8.69 12.08 23.60
C ILE A 126 8.13 11.91 22.17
N GLN A 127 6.89 12.33 21.92
CA GLN A 127 6.31 12.29 20.57
C GLN A 127 7.06 13.21 19.60
N GLU A 128 7.46 14.42 20.04
CA GLU A 128 8.29 15.34 19.25
C GLU A 128 9.70 14.74 18.98
N GLU A 129 10.29 14.12 20.00
CA GLU A 129 11.59 13.45 19.86
C GLU A 129 11.51 12.31 18.83
N ILE A 130 10.51 11.42 18.95
CA ILE A 130 10.27 10.35 17.98
C ILE A 130 10.01 10.94 16.58
N GLY A 131 9.19 11.98 16.53
CA GLY A 131 8.84 12.66 15.29
C GLY A 131 10.03 13.30 14.58
N SER A 132 11.07 13.74 15.31
CA SER A 132 12.29 14.31 14.70
C SER A 132 13.16 13.27 13.97
N HIS A 133 12.94 11.98 14.23
CA HIS A 133 13.68 10.85 13.66
C HIS A 133 12.91 10.08 12.58
N PHE A 134 11.79 10.62 12.08
CA PHE A 134 10.91 9.92 11.14
C PHE A 134 11.59 9.51 9.82
N LEU A 135 12.64 10.23 9.38
CA LEU A 135 13.37 9.92 8.16
C LEU A 135 14.55 8.96 8.36
N ASP A 136 15.02 8.72 9.58
CA ASP A 136 16.27 7.99 9.83
C ASP A 136 16.29 6.61 9.16
N HIS A 137 15.17 5.87 9.28
CA HIS A 137 15.05 4.56 8.64
C HIS A 137 15.05 4.67 7.10
N ALA A 138 14.37 5.68 6.55
CA ALA A 138 14.36 5.94 5.12
C ALA A 138 15.76 6.31 4.61
N VAL A 139 16.51 7.14 5.36
CA VAL A 139 17.90 7.51 5.04
C VAL A 139 18.80 6.28 4.93
N GLU A 140 18.71 5.35 5.89
CA GLU A 140 19.51 4.11 5.84
C GLU A 140 19.20 3.25 4.62
N LEU A 141 17.94 3.16 4.20
CA LEU A 141 17.53 2.40 3.02
C LEU A 141 17.93 3.10 1.72
N VAL A 142 17.80 4.41 1.64
CA VAL A 142 18.28 5.23 0.51
C VAL A 142 19.80 5.09 0.36
N LYS A 143 20.55 5.10 1.46
CA LYS A 143 22.00 4.87 1.46
C LYS A 143 22.39 3.48 0.91
N GLN A 144 21.51 2.49 1.07
CA GLN A 144 21.66 1.15 0.49
C GLN A 144 21.24 1.09 -1.00
N GLY A 145 20.84 2.20 -1.61
CA GLY A 145 20.36 2.28 -2.99
C GLY A 145 18.94 1.77 -3.19
N LYS A 146 18.14 1.63 -2.12
CA LYS A 146 16.73 1.21 -2.24
C LYS A 146 15.90 2.32 -2.84
N ARG A 147 15.12 1.98 -3.87
CA ARG A 147 14.11 2.86 -4.47
C ARG A 147 12.82 2.83 -3.63
N PHE A 148 12.04 3.87 -3.74
CA PHE A 148 10.77 4.01 -3.01
C PHE A 148 9.76 4.83 -3.79
N VAL A 149 8.53 4.83 -3.31
CA VAL A 149 7.44 5.64 -3.85
C VAL A 149 6.76 6.41 -2.72
N PHE A 150 6.15 7.56 -3.05
CA PHE A 150 5.23 8.24 -2.14
C PHE A 150 3.79 7.75 -2.34
N VAL A 151 3.05 7.71 -1.24
CA VAL A 151 1.61 7.46 -1.24
C VAL A 151 0.95 8.61 -0.50
N LEU A 152 -0.05 9.23 -1.14
CA LEU A 152 -0.79 10.34 -0.58
C LEU A 152 -2.28 10.02 -0.52
N ASP A 153 -2.91 10.44 0.56
CA ASP A 153 -4.36 10.42 0.70
C ASP A 153 -4.83 11.63 1.50
N ASN A 154 -6.03 12.13 1.22
CA ASN A 154 -6.58 13.23 1.97
C ASN A 154 -7.31 12.74 3.23
N ILE A 155 -7.15 13.45 4.31
CA ILE A 155 -7.85 13.22 5.57
C ILE A 155 -8.77 14.41 5.85
N ASP A 156 -10.06 14.15 5.88
CA ASP A 156 -11.07 15.13 6.19
C ASP A 156 -11.80 14.75 7.49
N TRP A 157 -11.84 15.63 8.48
CA TRP A 157 -12.65 15.40 9.68
C TRP A 157 -13.33 16.67 10.16
N ASP A 158 -14.45 16.49 10.85
CA ASP A 158 -15.22 17.58 11.40
C ASP A 158 -14.97 17.75 12.91
N VAL A 159 -14.49 18.90 13.29
CA VAL A 159 -14.43 19.32 14.70
C VAL A 159 -15.79 19.88 15.09
N LYS A 160 -16.55 19.10 15.85
CA LYS A 160 -17.86 19.50 16.37
C LYS A 160 -17.69 20.21 17.71
N VAL A 161 -18.24 21.40 17.82
CA VAL A 161 -18.26 22.13 19.08
C VAL A 161 -19.49 21.74 19.89
N HIS A 162 -19.35 21.71 21.22
CA HIS A 162 -20.45 21.33 22.10
C HIS A 162 -21.60 22.37 22.06
N ASP A 163 -21.26 23.68 22.05
CA ASP A 163 -22.21 24.76 21.90
C ASP A 163 -21.89 25.59 20.65
N VAL A 164 -22.77 25.51 19.64
CA VAL A 164 -22.65 26.31 18.42
C VAL A 164 -23.05 27.75 18.68
N ARG A 165 -22.11 28.68 18.47
CA ARG A 165 -22.30 30.13 18.60
C ARG A 165 -21.77 30.83 17.36
N SER A 166 -22.01 32.13 17.22
CA SER A 166 -21.49 32.95 16.10
C SER A 166 -19.96 32.93 16.01
N ASP A 167 -19.28 32.86 17.15
CA ASP A 167 -17.83 32.84 17.32
C ASP A 167 -17.24 31.43 17.52
N ASN A 168 -18.08 30.41 17.68
CA ASN A 168 -17.67 29.02 17.88
C ASN A 168 -18.56 28.06 17.06
N GLN A 169 -18.12 27.73 15.84
CA GLN A 169 -18.87 26.90 14.93
C GLN A 169 -18.11 25.60 14.64
N ASN A 170 -18.85 24.57 14.20
CA ASN A 170 -18.24 23.37 13.64
C ASN A 170 -17.35 23.77 12.47
N ARG A 171 -16.18 23.16 12.36
CA ARG A 171 -15.27 23.37 11.24
C ARG A 171 -14.76 22.04 10.70
N SER A 172 -14.69 21.93 9.40
CA SER A 172 -13.98 20.84 8.75
C SER A 172 -12.48 21.14 8.75
N VAL A 173 -11.69 20.16 9.11
CA VAL A 173 -10.22 20.19 9.03
C VAL A 173 -9.81 19.29 7.88
N HIS A 174 -8.90 19.80 7.07
CA HIS A 174 -8.34 19.12 5.92
C HIS A 174 -6.86 18.90 6.14
N ALA A 175 -6.38 17.72 5.81
CA ALA A 175 -4.98 17.37 5.89
C ALA A 175 -4.64 16.35 4.80
N VAL A 176 -3.35 16.18 4.54
CA VAL A 176 -2.82 15.17 3.63
C VAL A 176 -1.93 14.23 4.43
N ALA A 177 -2.28 12.95 4.44
CA ALA A 177 -1.43 11.89 4.95
C ALA A 177 -0.48 11.44 3.85
N THR A 178 0.77 11.19 4.22
CA THR A 178 1.82 10.77 3.29
C THR A 178 2.63 9.65 3.90
N SER A 179 3.06 8.71 3.07
CA SER A 179 3.95 7.61 3.48
C SER A 179 4.96 7.32 2.37
N ILE A 180 6.14 6.85 2.77
CA ILE A 180 7.14 6.27 1.87
C ILE A 180 6.97 4.77 1.90
N VAL A 181 6.89 4.15 0.72
CA VAL A 181 6.86 2.70 0.57
C VAL A 181 8.08 2.27 -0.24
N PHE A 182 8.94 1.44 0.35
CA PHE A 182 10.14 0.94 -0.31
C PHE A 182 9.84 -0.24 -1.23
N ASP A 183 10.51 -0.26 -2.38
CA ASP A 183 10.32 -1.29 -3.39
C ASP A 183 10.78 -2.66 -2.87
N ARG A 184 9.96 -3.68 -3.13
CA ARG A 184 10.30 -5.08 -2.88
C ARG A 184 10.94 -5.74 -4.08
N VAL A 185 10.62 -5.24 -5.28
CA VAL A 185 11.15 -5.73 -6.56
C VAL A 185 12.11 -4.68 -7.11
N THR A 186 13.35 -5.07 -7.39
CA THR A 186 14.34 -4.17 -7.98
C THR A 186 14.09 -3.94 -9.47
N SER A 187 14.33 -2.73 -9.94
CA SER A 187 14.32 -2.34 -11.35
C SER A 187 15.72 -2.06 -11.92
N ASP A 188 16.79 -2.29 -11.13
CA ASP A 188 18.17 -1.91 -11.49
C ASP A 188 18.73 -2.67 -12.69
N HIS A 189 18.12 -3.80 -13.04
CA HIS A 189 18.50 -4.61 -14.21
C HIS A 189 17.90 -4.11 -15.53
N LEU A 190 17.01 -3.09 -15.48
CA LEU A 190 16.29 -2.57 -16.64
C LEU A 190 16.89 -1.23 -17.10
N PRO A 191 16.80 -0.91 -18.41
CA PRO A 191 17.22 0.36 -18.95
C PRO A 191 16.45 1.54 -18.33
N ASP A 192 17.21 2.60 -17.95
CA ASP A 192 16.66 3.85 -17.42
C ASP A 192 17.04 5.04 -18.32
N ASN A 193 16.91 4.89 -19.63
CA ASN A 193 17.42 5.81 -20.65
C ASN A 193 16.33 6.73 -21.24
N GLY A 194 15.33 7.11 -20.45
CA GLY A 194 14.24 7.98 -20.89
C GLY A 194 13.03 7.22 -21.44
N GLN A 195 12.24 7.88 -22.26
CA GLN A 195 10.97 7.34 -22.77
C GLN A 195 11.16 6.08 -23.62
N GLN A 196 10.33 5.06 -23.39
CA GLN A 196 10.37 3.81 -24.18
C GLN A 196 10.00 4.02 -25.64
N LYS A 197 9.06 4.92 -25.94
CA LYS A 197 8.55 5.20 -27.30
C LYS A 197 8.19 6.68 -27.44
N ASN A 198 8.13 7.13 -28.68
CA ASN A 198 7.60 8.46 -28.99
C ASN A 198 6.07 8.40 -29.11
N LEU A 199 5.36 9.09 -28.22
CA LEU A 199 3.89 9.09 -28.18
C LEU A 199 3.26 9.55 -29.52
N ALA A 200 3.89 10.49 -30.24
CA ALA A 200 3.37 11.00 -31.51
C ALA A 200 3.32 9.94 -32.62
N THR A 201 4.11 8.87 -32.50
CA THR A 201 4.18 7.78 -33.49
C THR A 201 3.45 6.52 -33.05
N CYS A 202 2.87 6.51 -31.84
CA CYS A 202 2.18 5.34 -31.30
C CYS A 202 0.74 5.21 -31.83
N ASP A 203 0.34 3.99 -32.16
CA ASP A 203 -1.06 3.68 -32.39
C ASP A 203 -1.78 3.46 -31.04
N LEU A 204 -2.60 4.42 -30.65
CA LEU A 204 -3.36 4.37 -29.40
C LEU A 204 -4.31 3.16 -29.32
N ARG A 205 -4.84 2.69 -30.45
CA ARG A 205 -5.71 1.48 -30.46
C ARG A 205 -4.90 0.25 -30.08
N GLN A 206 -3.70 0.10 -30.62
CA GLN A 206 -2.82 -0.99 -30.29
C GLN A 206 -2.37 -0.93 -28.82
N LEU A 207 -2.01 0.24 -28.30
CA LEU A 207 -1.61 0.43 -26.91
C LEU A 207 -2.72 0.07 -25.91
N THR A 208 -3.96 0.46 -26.22
CA THR A 208 -5.10 0.25 -25.31
C THR A 208 -5.77 -1.12 -25.45
N SER A 209 -5.41 -1.89 -26.49
CA SER A 209 -5.90 -3.26 -26.67
C SER A 209 -5.04 -4.26 -25.91
N LEU A 210 -5.65 -5.37 -25.50
CA LEU A 210 -4.90 -6.51 -24.99
C LEU A 210 -4.02 -7.08 -26.09
N SER A 211 -2.76 -7.28 -25.81
CA SER A 211 -1.86 -8.03 -26.70
C SER A 211 -2.30 -9.50 -26.79
N PRO A 212 -1.85 -10.26 -27.80
CA PRO A 212 -2.08 -11.70 -27.84
C PRO A 212 -1.58 -12.42 -26.59
N GLU A 213 -0.47 -11.96 -26.01
CA GLU A 213 0.07 -12.50 -24.76
C GLU A 213 -0.78 -12.14 -23.56
N ASP A 214 -1.23 -10.87 -23.41
CA ASP A 214 -2.17 -10.46 -22.36
C ASP A 214 -3.45 -11.32 -22.41
N THR A 215 -3.95 -11.57 -23.61
CA THR A 215 -5.13 -12.41 -23.84
C THR A 215 -4.88 -13.85 -23.41
N ARG A 216 -3.75 -14.44 -23.83
CA ARG A 216 -3.36 -15.82 -23.48
C ARG A 216 -3.24 -15.97 -21.95
N VAL A 217 -2.52 -15.08 -21.30
CA VAL A 217 -2.30 -15.12 -19.84
C VAL A 217 -3.62 -14.90 -19.08
N THR A 218 -4.49 -14.00 -19.55
CA THR A 218 -5.82 -13.80 -18.97
C THR A 218 -6.68 -15.06 -19.08
N ARG A 219 -6.66 -15.76 -20.22
CA ARG A 219 -7.37 -17.05 -20.39
C ARG A 219 -6.88 -18.09 -19.40
N GLU A 220 -5.57 -18.22 -19.18
CA GLU A 220 -5.02 -19.17 -18.21
C GLU A 220 -5.50 -18.86 -16.78
N ARG A 221 -5.59 -17.58 -16.41
CA ARG A 221 -6.15 -17.17 -15.13
C ARG A 221 -7.64 -17.51 -15.00
N TYR A 222 -8.42 -17.26 -16.05
CA TYR A 222 -9.84 -17.61 -16.04
C TYR A 222 -10.06 -19.12 -15.95
N LYS A 223 -9.23 -19.94 -16.62
CA LYS A 223 -9.22 -21.39 -16.43
C LYS A 223 -8.94 -21.76 -14.97
N TYR A 224 -7.97 -21.11 -14.35
CA TYR A 224 -7.64 -21.33 -12.94
C TYR A 224 -8.85 -21.05 -12.03
N PHE A 225 -9.55 -19.93 -12.19
CA PHE A 225 -10.74 -19.63 -11.37
C PHE A 225 -11.89 -20.60 -11.65
N LEU A 226 -12.14 -20.93 -12.90
CA LEU A 226 -13.14 -21.94 -13.28
C LEU A 226 -12.84 -23.31 -12.66
N SER A 227 -11.58 -23.71 -12.70
CA SER A 227 -11.16 -25.00 -12.13
C SER A 227 -11.32 -25.05 -10.61
N LYS A 228 -11.03 -23.93 -9.92
CA LYS A 228 -11.32 -23.84 -8.47
C LYS A 228 -12.82 -24.03 -8.19
N ILE A 229 -13.70 -23.41 -8.99
CA ILE A 229 -15.15 -23.59 -8.86
C ILE A 229 -15.55 -25.04 -9.15
N LEU A 230 -15.02 -25.64 -10.22
CA LEU A 230 -15.29 -27.06 -10.56
C LEU A 230 -14.83 -28.02 -9.47
N CYS A 231 -13.57 -27.87 -9.01
CA CYS A 231 -13.01 -28.74 -7.98
C CYS A 231 -13.67 -28.58 -6.60
N GLU A 232 -14.22 -27.39 -6.31
CA GLU A 232 -14.87 -27.12 -5.03
C GLU A 232 -16.32 -27.61 -5.01
N LEU A 233 -17.10 -27.39 -6.11
CA LEU A 233 -18.54 -27.52 -6.12
C LEU A 233 -19.09 -28.69 -6.93
N PHE A 234 -18.28 -29.32 -7.80
CA PHE A 234 -18.73 -30.38 -8.69
C PHE A 234 -17.99 -31.70 -8.39
N PRO A 235 -18.62 -32.66 -7.70
CA PRO A 235 -17.99 -33.94 -7.38
C PRO A 235 -17.44 -34.69 -8.60
N ALA A 236 -18.12 -34.60 -9.74
CA ALA A 236 -17.71 -35.23 -10.98
C ALA A 236 -16.33 -34.74 -11.53
N PHE A 237 -15.85 -33.58 -11.07
CA PHE A 237 -14.59 -32.96 -11.51
C PHE A 237 -13.50 -32.92 -10.43
N HIS A 238 -13.71 -33.58 -9.29
CA HIS A 238 -12.70 -33.63 -8.20
C HIS A 238 -11.35 -34.21 -8.65
N PHE A 239 -11.33 -35.03 -9.71
CA PHE A 239 -10.10 -35.57 -10.31
C PHE A 239 -9.16 -34.48 -10.86
N LEU A 240 -9.67 -33.29 -11.15
CA LEU A 240 -8.87 -32.16 -11.61
C LEU A 240 -8.01 -31.53 -10.50
N LYS A 241 -8.27 -31.81 -9.21
CA LYS A 241 -7.49 -31.28 -8.10
C LYS A 241 -5.99 -31.56 -8.20
N GLU A 242 -5.62 -32.67 -8.86
CA GLU A 242 -4.23 -33.06 -9.04
C GLU A 242 -3.49 -32.20 -10.09
N VAL A 243 -4.21 -31.56 -11.00
CA VAL A 243 -3.64 -30.79 -12.13
C VAL A 243 -3.88 -29.29 -12.02
N VAL A 244 -4.77 -28.87 -11.14
CA VAL A 244 -5.04 -27.46 -10.87
C VAL A 244 -3.94 -26.88 -9.97
N PRO A 245 -3.26 -25.81 -10.37
CA PRO A 245 -2.23 -25.20 -9.54
C PRO A 245 -2.82 -24.63 -8.22
N GLU A 246 -2.01 -24.59 -7.18
CA GLU A 246 -2.40 -24.04 -5.88
C GLU A 246 -2.60 -22.51 -5.97
N HIS A 247 -1.71 -21.85 -6.68
CA HIS A 247 -1.71 -20.40 -6.93
C HIS A 247 -2.00 -20.08 -8.39
N SER A 248 -2.44 -18.85 -8.65
CA SER A 248 -2.65 -18.34 -9.99
C SER A 248 -1.34 -18.37 -10.79
N PRO A 249 -1.34 -18.87 -12.04
CA PRO A 249 -0.13 -18.94 -12.85
C PRO A 249 0.41 -17.54 -13.21
N CYS A 250 1.71 -17.48 -13.53
CA CYS A 250 2.39 -16.30 -14.06
C CYS A 250 2.56 -15.13 -13.07
N ASN A 251 3.18 -15.40 -11.93
CA ASN A 251 3.73 -14.34 -11.07
C ASN A 251 5.26 -14.49 -11.03
N HIS A 252 5.98 -13.60 -11.73
CA HIS A 252 7.44 -13.64 -11.85
C HIS A 252 8.17 -13.26 -10.55
N TYR A 253 7.54 -12.44 -9.69
CA TYR A 253 8.11 -11.92 -8.45
C TYR A 253 7.32 -12.36 -7.20
N GLN A 254 6.75 -13.56 -7.23
CA GLN A 254 5.96 -14.09 -6.10
C GLN A 254 6.79 -14.18 -4.82
N GLU A 255 8.06 -14.53 -4.94
CA GLU A 255 8.97 -14.63 -3.80
C GLU A 255 9.23 -13.26 -3.16
N GLU A 256 9.51 -12.22 -3.96
CA GLU A 256 9.72 -10.85 -3.50
C GLU A 256 8.44 -10.28 -2.91
N MET A 257 7.30 -10.51 -3.59
CA MET A 257 6.02 -9.94 -3.19
C MET A 257 5.39 -10.60 -1.94
N LYS A 258 5.90 -11.75 -1.49
CA LYS A 258 5.50 -12.33 -0.18
C LYS A 258 6.19 -11.66 1.00
N HIS A 259 7.29 -10.93 0.80
CA HIS A 259 7.98 -10.25 1.89
C HIS A 259 7.14 -9.08 2.42
N GLN A 260 7.30 -8.82 3.72
CA GLN A 260 6.69 -7.65 4.35
C GLN A 260 7.23 -6.38 3.72
N SER A 261 6.34 -5.44 3.40
CA SER A 261 6.70 -4.13 2.87
C SER A 261 7.30 -3.25 3.98
N VAL A 262 8.31 -2.47 3.62
CA VAL A 262 8.81 -1.41 4.48
C VAL A 262 8.05 -0.13 4.17
N VAL A 263 7.29 0.33 5.14
CA VAL A 263 6.50 1.57 5.08
C VAL A 263 7.02 2.52 6.13
N VAL A 264 7.28 3.76 5.74
CA VAL A 264 7.71 4.83 6.64
C VAL A 264 6.65 5.93 6.59
N PRO A 265 5.80 6.06 7.63
CA PRO A 265 4.84 7.15 7.70
C PRO A 265 5.57 8.49 7.82
N LEU A 266 5.06 9.51 7.14
CA LEU A 266 5.56 10.87 7.20
C LEU A 266 4.63 11.76 8.04
N PRO A 267 5.11 12.91 8.50
CA PRO A 267 4.25 13.87 9.21
C PRO A 267 3.04 14.28 8.38
N VAL A 268 1.86 14.31 9.02
CA VAL A 268 0.62 14.75 8.39
C VAL A 268 0.73 16.24 8.05
N LEU A 269 0.43 16.59 6.81
CA LEU A 269 0.47 17.97 6.33
C LEU A 269 -0.91 18.59 6.45
N MET A 270 -1.03 19.65 7.27
CA MET A 270 -2.28 20.39 7.52
C MET A 270 -2.59 21.31 6.33
N LYS A 271 -2.88 20.70 5.17
CA LYS A 271 -3.13 21.34 3.88
C LYS A 271 -4.42 20.83 3.26
N ASP A 272 -5.13 21.71 2.58
CA ASP A 272 -6.39 21.38 1.90
C ASP A 272 -6.10 21.01 0.44
N GLU A 273 -6.13 19.73 0.14
CA GLU A 273 -5.92 19.21 -1.22
C GLU A 273 -6.87 19.83 -2.26
N LYS A 274 -7.99 20.43 -1.83
CA LYS A 274 -8.93 21.13 -2.73
C LYS A 274 -8.36 22.44 -3.30
N LYS A 275 -7.25 22.94 -2.75
CA LYS A 275 -6.60 24.18 -3.16
C LYS A 275 -5.25 23.89 -3.82
N TYR A 276 -5.07 24.34 -5.04
CA TYR A 276 -3.79 24.15 -5.75
C TYR A 276 -2.58 24.77 -5.03
N SER A 277 -2.76 25.89 -4.32
CA SER A 277 -1.70 26.48 -3.48
C SER A 277 -1.22 25.50 -2.42
N ASP A 278 -2.16 24.87 -1.73
CA ASP A 278 -1.85 23.93 -0.65
C ASP A 278 -1.23 22.64 -1.22
N VAL A 279 -1.65 22.21 -2.42
CA VAL A 279 -1.06 21.06 -3.11
C VAL A 279 0.38 21.35 -3.56
N VAL A 280 0.67 22.58 -4.00
CA VAL A 280 2.06 23.01 -4.27
C VAL A 280 2.90 22.92 -3.01
N ASP A 281 2.40 23.44 -1.88
CA ASP A 281 3.11 23.36 -0.60
C ASP A 281 3.36 21.90 -0.16
N VAL A 282 2.43 20.97 -0.44
CA VAL A 282 2.61 19.53 -0.20
C VAL A 282 3.76 19.01 -1.05
N LEU A 283 3.79 19.33 -2.34
CA LEU A 283 4.85 18.88 -3.25
C LEU A 283 6.21 19.49 -2.87
N ASP A 284 6.26 20.77 -2.52
CA ASP A 284 7.48 21.44 -2.03
C ASP A 284 8.02 20.70 -0.77
N GLN A 285 7.14 20.31 0.16
CA GLN A 285 7.53 19.55 1.35
C GLN A 285 8.06 18.15 1.01
N LEU A 286 7.48 17.46 0.02
CA LEU A 286 7.99 16.17 -0.44
C LEU A 286 9.39 16.31 -1.05
N GLU A 287 9.61 17.34 -1.88
CA GLU A 287 10.94 17.67 -2.44
C GLU A 287 11.97 17.96 -1.35
N ASP A 288 11.59 18.70 -0.30
CA ASP A 288 12.46 18.97 0.84
C ASP A 288 12.84 17.69 1.58
N TRP A 289 11.90 16.77 1.82
CA TRP A 289 12.19 15.48 2.44
C TRP A 289 13.08 14.60 1.57
N VAL A 290 12.87 14.60 0.24
CA VAL A 290 13.77 13.88 -0.68
C VAL A 290 15.19 14.41 -0.56
N ARG A 291 15.35 15.74 -0.64
CA ARG A 291 16.67 16.39 -0.50
C ARG A 291 17.30 16.06 0.85
N GLU A 292 16.55 16.17 1.93
CA GLU A 292 17.04 15.88 3.29
C GLU A 292 17.53 14.43 3.39
N MET A 293 16.76 13.46 2.86
CA MET A 293 17.16 12.04 2.86
C MET A 293 18.47 11.81 2.09
N TYR A 294 18.59 12.37 0.88
CA TYR A 294 19.78 12.18 0.05
C TYR A 294 21.01 12.89 0.62
N VAL A 295 20.86 14.08 1.24
CA VAL A 295 21.93 14.77 1.95
C VAL A 295 22.37 13.97 3.18
N LYS A 296 21.45 13.53 4.03
CA LYS A 296 21.75 12.70 5.20
C LYS A 296 22.38 11.34 4.82
N ALA A 297 22.00 10.78 3.68
CA ALA A 297 22.61 9.57 3.14
C ALA A 297 24.02 9.79 2.56
N GLY A 298 24.46 11.04 2.40
CA GLY A 298 25.74 11.40 1.80
C GLY A 298 25.78 11.24 0.27
N LEU A 299 24.61 11.22 -0.38
CA LEU A 299 24.46 11.02 -1.83
C LEU A 299 24.33 12.33 -2.61
N CYS A 300 24.11 13.46 -1.95
CA CYS A 300 24.17 14.77 -2.56
C CYS A 300 24.82 15.81 -1.63
N VAL A 301 25.28 16.90 -2.22
CA VAL A 301 25.94 18.00 -1.48
C VAL A 301 24.83 18.92 -0.93
N PRO A 302 24.91 19.35 0.36
CA PRO A 302 24.01 20.38 0.89
C PRO A 302 24.10 21.63 0.03
N PRO A 303 22.96 22.35 -0.22
CA PRO A 303 23.02 23.64 -0.86
C PRO A 303 23.99 24.54 -0.08
N ALA A 304 24.95 25.15 -0.77
CA ALA A 304 25.83 26.12 -0.14
C ALA A 304 24.94 27.24 0.44
N ASP A 305 25.14 27.56 1.73
CA ASP A 305 24.42 28.64 2.41
C ASP A 305 24.42 29.89 1.53
N GLN A 306 23.31 30.16 0.85
CA GLN A 306 23.13 31.37 0.03
C GLN A 306 22.79 32.61 0.88
N ASP A 307 22.84 32.50 2.20
CA ASP A 307 22.73 33.65 3.08
C ASP A 307 24.09 34.33 3.20
N HIS A 308 24.16 35.54 2.61
CA HIS A 308 25.27 36.52 2.69
C HIS A 308 26.44 36.42 1.71
N ALA A 309 26.21 36.25 0.44
CA ALA A 309 27.15 36.73 -0.55
C ALA A 309 26.49 37.78 -1.46
N ILE A 310 26.48 39.04 -1.01
CA ILE A 310 26.43 40.17 -1.95
C ILE A 310 27.64 39.97 -2.86
N PRO A 311 27.46 39.80 -4.18
CA PRO A 311 28.58 39.65 -5.07
C PRO A 311 29.44 40.93 -4.94
N PRO A 312 30.76 40.79 -4.69
CA PRO A 312 31.59 41.98 -4.68
C PRO A 312 31.48 42.65 -6.02
N ALA A 313 31.26 43.97 -6.01
CA ALA A 313 31.25 44.78 -7.19
C ALA A 313 32.47 44.50 -8.06
N PRO A 314 32.34 44.42 -9.41
CA PRO A 314 33.46 44.10 -10.27
C PRO A 314 34.59 45.09 -10.02
N PRO A 315 35.86 44.65 -9.79
CA PRO A 315 36.95 45.56 -9.61
C PRO A 315 37.16 46.33 -10.88
N ILE A 316 37.24 47.66 -10.73
CA ILE A 316 37.63 48.62 -11.80
C ILE A 316 38.98 48.14 -12.35
N ALA A 317 39.02 47.85 -13.64
CA ALA A 317 40.18 47.36 -14.35
C ALA A 317 41.40 48.30 -14.16
N ALA A 318 42.42 47.80 -13.51
CA ALA A 318 43.78 48.36 -13.58
C ALA A 318 44.56 47.69 -14.71
N PRO A 319 45.47 48.41 -15.40
CA PRO A 319 46.06 47.91 -16.63
C PRO A 319 47.01 46.74 -16.40
N SER A 320 46.88 45.76 -17.29
CA SER A 320 47.62 44.52 -17.38
C SER A 320 49.14 44.65 -17.39
N ARG A 321 49.82 43.88 -16.53
CA ARG A 321 51.24 43.48 -16.73
C ARG A 321 51.28 42.10 -17.34
N PRO A 322 52.12 41.82 -18.32
CA PRO A 322 52.31 40.51 -18.91
C PRO A 322 53.23 39.62 -18.05
N ASP A 323 52.99 38.29 -18.19
CA ASP A 323 53.85 37.17 -17.79
C ASP A 323 53.85 36.72 -16.32
N GLN A 324 52.87 35.87 -16.01
CA GLN A 324 53.09 34.66 -15.20
C GLN A 324 52.23 33.51 -15.73
N PRO A 325 52.75 32.27 -15.87
CA PRO A 325 51.98 31.13 -16.32
C PRO A 325 50.93 30.74 -15.26
N ALA A 326 49.70 30.65 -15.69
CA ALA A 326 48.58 30.13 -14.86
C ALA A 326 48.92 28.71 -14.42
N SER A 327 49.03 28.49 -13.12
CA SER A 327 49.04 27.15 -12.54
C SER A 327 47.68 26.51 -12.82
N HIS A 328 47.66 25.54 -13.74
CA HIS A 328 46.53 24.63 -13.90
C HIS A 328 46.41 23.78 -12.65
N MET A 329 45.57 24.19 -11.70
CA MET A 329 44.96 23.21 -10.77
C MET A 329 44.04 22.34 -11.59
N PRO A 330 44.17 20.99 -11.51
CA PRO A 330 43.17 20.12 -12.14
C PRO A 330 41.82 20.43 -11.54
N PRO A 331 40.72 20.42 -12.36
CA PRO A 331 39.40 20.61 -11.81
C PRO A 331 39.15 19.52 -10.77
N VAL A 332 38.77 19.94 -9.57
CA VAL A 332 38.27 19.04 -8.54
C VAL A 332 37.06 18.35 -9.18
N PRO A 333 36.99 17.00 -9.22
CA PRO A 333 35.81 16.33 -9.72
C PRO A 333 34.62 16.83 -8.91
N LEU A 334 33.67 17.48 -9.56
CA LEU A 334 32.38 17.76 -8.96
C LEU A 334 31.84 16.41 -8.51
N ALA A 335 31.55 16.25 -7.22
CA ALA A 335 30.84 15.09 -6.72
C ALA A 335 29.58 14.90 -7.55
N GLU A 336 29.38 13.71 -8.12
CA GLU A 336 28.20 13.39 -8.90
C GLU A 336 26.97 13.68 -8.04
N ASP A 337 26.11 14.57 -8.51
CA ASP A 337 24.87 14.89 -7.84
C ASP A 337 23.87 13.77 -8.16
N HIS A 338 23.81 12.77 -7.29
CA HIS A 338 22.89 11.64 -7.44
C HIS A 338 21.42 12.06 -7.48
N LEU A 339 21.09 13.24 -6.97
CA LEU A 339 19.72 13.75 -6.99
C LEU A 339 19.27 14.14 -8.40
N ALA A 340 20.18 14.55 -9.28
CA ALA A 340 19.85 15.02 -10.63
C ALA A 340 19.11 13.98 -11.50
N SER A 341 19.30 12.69 -11.23
CA SER A 341 18.66 11.58 -11.97
C SER A 341 17.49 10.93 -11.22
N VAL A 342 17.21 11.35 -9.99
CA VAL A 342 16.18 10.73 -9.14
C VAL A 342 14.79 11.13 -9.63
N LYS A 343 13.92 10.12 -9.79
CA LYS A 343 12.49 10.29 -9.99
C LYS A 343 11.75 9.34 -9.07
N ILE A 344 10.83 9.89 -8.29
CA ILE A 344 10.09 9.17 -7.25
C ILE A 344 8.62 9.16 -7.64
N PRO A 345 8.05 7.99 -7.95
CA PRO A 345 6.62 7.88 -8.24
C PRO A 345 5.78 8.31 -7.03
N CYS A 346 4.67 8.98 -7.31
CA CYS A 346 3.73 9.43 -6.30
C CYS A 346 2.34 8.88 -6.60
N PHE A 347 1.81 8.08 -5.69
CA PHE A 347 0.53 7.40 -5.79
C PHE A 347 -0.56 8.16 -5.03
N GLY A 348 -1.73 8.28 -5.65
CA GLY A 348 -2.89 8.90 -5.03
C GLY A 348 -4.18 8.51 -5.73
N ASP A 349 -5.32 8.85 -5.14
CA ASP A 349 -6.61 8.63 -5.75
C ASP A 349 -6.77 9.46 -7.05
N GLN A 350 -7.89 9.32 -7.73
CA GLN A 350 -8.12 10.00 -9.01
C GLN A 350 -8.04 11.54 -8.86
N LEU A 351 -8.55 12.08 -7.77
CA LEU A 351 -8.59 13.51 -7.54
C LEU A 351 -7.22 14.04 -7.13
N THR A 352 -6.54 13.35 -6.22
CA THR A 352 -5.17 13.61 -5.79
C THR A 352 -4.23 13.63 -7.00
N ARG A 353 -4.27 12.59 -7.84
CA ARG A 353 -3.40 12.54 -9.03
C ARG A 353 -3.62 13.74 -9.97
N VAL A 354 -4.87 14.13 -10.23
CA VAL A 354 -5.18 15.28 -11.09
C VAL A 354 -4.64 16.56 -10.49
N ARG A 355 -4.77 16.76 -9.20
CA ARG A 355 -4.30 17.95 -8.51
C ARG A 355 -2.79 18.05 -8.43
N LEU A 356 -2.12 16.93 -8.12
CA LEU A 356 -0.66 16.87 -8.15
C LEU A 356 -0.11 17.24 -9.53
N ALA A 357 -0.69 16.69 -10.60
CA ALA A 357 -0.29 17.03 -11.96
C ALA A 357 -0.51 18.52 -12.26
N GLY A 358 -1.68 19.06 -11.93
CA GLY A 358 -1.97 20.48 -12.13
C GLY A 358 -1.10 21.42 -11.29
N ALA A 359 -0.75 21.02 -10.06
CA ALA A 359 0.16 21.78 -9.21
C ALA A 359 1.59 21.81 -9.79
N LYS A 360 2.08 20.67 -10.30
CA LYS A 360 3.37 20.61 -11.00
C LYS A 360 3.38 21.48 -12.24
N ASP A 361 2.30 21.50 -13.02
CA ASP A 361 2.18 22.35 -14.20
C ASP A 361 2.31 23.85 -13.87
N LEU A 362 1.85 24.29 -12.68
CA LEU A 362 2.04 25.68 -12.22
C LEU A 362 3.52 26.03 -11.99
N ARG A 363 4.36 25.05 -11.72
CA ARG A 363 5.80 25.21 -11.49
C ARG A 363 6.66 24.99 -12.75
N ALA A 364 6.07 24.62 -13.89
CA ALA A 364 6.80 24.27 -15.13
C ALA A 364 7.74 25.36 -15.65
N GLY A 365 7.48 26.65 -15.32
CA GLY A 365 8.32 27.79 -15.69
C GLY A 365 9.45 28.12 -14.70
N SER A 366 9.61 27.38 -13.61
CA SER A 366 10.65 27.63 -12.59
C SER A 366 12.05 27.26 -13.10
N HIS A 367 13.09 27.84 -12.49
CA HIS A 367 14.46 27.76 -13.01
C HIS A 367 15.18 26.48 -12.61
N THR A 368 14.99 26.00 -11.38
CA THR A 368 15.68 24.80 -10.88
C THR A 368 14.83 23.54 -11.00
N ALA A 369 15.46 22.36 -11.02
CA ALA A 369 14.77 21.08 -11.03
C ALA A 369 13.86 20.90 -9.81
N THR A 370 14.35 21.33 -8.64
CA THR A 370 13.59 21.30 -7.39
C THR A 370 12.35 22.21 -7.46
N ASP A 371 12.53 23.47 -7.91
CA ASP A 371 11.39 24.39 -8.03
C ASP A 371 10.35 23.93 -9.07
N ARG A 372 10.76 23.13 -10.07
CA ARG A 372 9.87 22.48 -11.04
C ARG A 372 9.29 21.18 -10.54
N LEU A 373 9.67 20.71 -9.32
CA LEU A 373 9.22 19.45 -8.74
C LEU A 373 9.58 18.23 -9.63
N ASP A 374 10.79 18.26 -10.24
CA ASP A 374 11.18 17.27 -11.25
C ASP A 374 11.48 15.90 -10.64
N HIS A 375 11.83 15.84 -9.34
CA HIS A 375 12.09 14.58 -8.64
C HIS A 375 10.81 13.82 -8.27
N ILE A 376 9.64 14.48 -8.23
CA ILE A 376 8.36 13.85 -7.91
C ILE A 376 7.60 13.58 -9.20
N TYR A 377 7.81 12.39 -9.75
CA TYR A 377 7.23 11.92 -11.00
C TYR A 377 7.49 10.40 -11.16
N PRO A 378 6.55 9.63 -11.75
CA PRO A 378 5.23 10.02 -12.25
C PRO A 378 4.16 10.08 -11.14
N PHE A 379 3.06 10.80 -11.43
CA PHE A 379 1.84 10.71 -10.61
C PHE A 379 0.98 9.55 -11.10
N ARG A 380 0.64 8.64 -10.17
CA ARG A 380 -0.01 7.36 -10.45
C ARG A 380 -1.36 7.23 -9.77
N ILE A 381 -2.32 6.65 -10.50
CA ILE A 381 -3.60 6.24 -9.92
C ILE A 381 -3.39 4.98 -9.05
N VAL A 382 -4.15 4.89 -7.97
CA VAL A 382 -4.18 3.76 -7.04
C VAL A 382 -5.32 2.79 -7.35
N ASP A 383 -5.17 1.54 -6.93
CA ASP A 383 -6.02 0.45 -7.41
C ASP A 383 -7.25 0.18 -6.55
N TRP A 384 -7.26 0.49 -5.24
CA TRP A 384 -8.45 0.30 -4.42
C TRP A 384 -9.60 1.20 -4.86
N HIS A 385 -9.34 2.49 -5.08
CA HIS A 385 -10.32 3.43 -5.59
C HIS A 385 -10.80 3.07 -7.01
N SER A 386 -9.91 2.52 -7.85
CA SER A 386 -10.25 2.01 -9.18
C SER A 386 -11.18 0.80 -9.09
N LYS A 387 -10.88 -0.16 -8.21
CA LYS A 387 -11.71 -1.34 -7.93
C LYS A 387 -13.09 -0.95 -7.36
N ARG A 388 -13.12 -0.01 -6.41
CA ARG A 388 -14.36 0.54 -5.85
C ARG A 388 -15.24 1.18 -6.93
N SER A 389 -14.63 1.95 -7.83
CA SER A 389 -15.33 2.59 -8.94
C SER A 389 -15.83 1.57 -9.96
N PHE A 390 -15.08 0.50 -10.21
CA PHE A 390 -15.54 -0.60 -11.04
C PHE A 390 -16.75 -1.32 -10.41
N LEU A 391 -16.74 -1.57 -9.12
CA LEU A 391 -17.90 -2.14 -8.43
C LEU A 391 -19.13 -1.21 -8.50
N LYS A 392 -18.95 0.11 -8.36
CA LYS A 392 -20.06 1.08 -8.58
C LYS A 392 -20.61 1.00 -10.01
N LEU A 393 -19.75 0.85 -11.00
CA LEU A 393 -20.17 0.66 -12.40
C LEU A 393 -21.00 -0.62 -12.57
N ILE A 394 -20.54 -1.74 -12.00
CA ILE A 394 -21.25 -3.02 -12.00
C ILE A 394 -22.64 -2.86 -11.41
N PHE A 395 -22.74 -2.23 -10.23
CA PHE A 395 -24.02 -2.01 -9.57
C PHE A 395 -24.92 -1.09 -10.38
N LYS A 396 -24.39 -0.03 -10.97
CA LYS A 396 -25.16 0.87 -11.85
C LYS A 396 -25.77 0.15 -13.05
N LYS A 397 -25.04 -0.82 -13.63
CA LYS A 397 -25.52 -1.61 -14.78
C LYS A 397 -26.45 -2.77 -14.40
N LEU A 398 -26.11 -3.50 -13.32
CA LEU A 398 -26.76 -4.78 -13.00
C LEU A 398 -27.73 -4.73 -11.82
N TYR A 399 -27.71 -3.67 -11.00
CA TYR A 399 -28.63 -3.51 -9.88
C TYR A 399 -29.95 -2.88 -10.36
N LYS A 400 -30.94 -3.71 -10.64
CA LYS A 400 -32.24 -3.27 -11.15
C LYS A 400 -33.08 -2.55 -10.08
N ASN A 401 -34.03 -1.73 -10.52
CA ASN A 401 -34.88 -0.95 -9.62
C ASN A 401 -35.93 -1.78 -8.89
N SER A 402 -36.29 -2.97 -9.41
CA SER A 402 -37.26 -3.88 -8.83
C SER A 402 -36.62 -5.12 -8.22
N GLY A 403 -36.93 -5.45 -6.98
CA GLY A 403 -36.55 -6.71 -6.33
C GLY A 403 -37.34 -7.93 -6.79
N ARG A 404 -38.34 -7.74 -7.65
CA ARG A 404 -39.18 -8.82 -8.18
C ARG A 404 -38.58 -9.50 -9.41
N GLU A 405 -37.65 -8.85 -10.09
CA GLU A 405 -36.96 -9.41 -11.25
C GLU A 405 -35.96 -10.49 -10.79
N LYS A 406 -36.37 -11.76 -10.98
CA LYS A 406 -35.56 -12.92 -10.58
C LYS A 406 -34.19 -12.90 -11.29
N GLY A 407 -33.14 -13.27 -10.57
CA GLY A 407 -31.76 -13.34 -11.10
C GLY A 407 -31.00 -12.03 -11.06
N THR A 408 -31.61 -10.89 -10.72
CA THR A 408 -30.92 -9.60 -10.59
C THR A 408 -30.19 -9.46 -9.24
N LEU A 409 -29.18 -8.56 -9.15
CA LEU A 409 -28.47 -8.28 -7.89
C LEU A 409 -29.44 -7.82 -6.79
N ARG A 410 -30.43 -6.99 -7.13
CA ARG A 410 -31.43 -6.53 -6.17
C ARG A 410 -32.32 -7.68 -5.69
N PHE A 411 -32.70 -8.59 -6.55
CA PHE A 411 -33.47 -9.79 -6.16
C PHE A 411 -32.69 -10.61 -5.11
N PHE A 412 -31.40 -10.86 -5.33
CA PHE A 412 -30.57 -11.59 -4.36
C PHE A 412 -30.35 -10.81 -3.07
N ARG A 413 -30.14 -9.50 -3.15
CA ARG A 413 -30.08 -8.62 -1.97
C ARG A 413 -31.31 -8.76 -1.09
N GLU A 414 -32.51 -8.70 -1.69
CA GLU A 414 -33.79 -8.86 -0.97
C GLU A 414 -33.92 -10.27 -0.39
N LYS A 415 -33.65 -11.30 -1.21
CA LYS A 415 -33.78 -12.71 -0.79
C LYS A 415 -32.81 -13.06 0.35
N LEU A 416 -31.57 -12.53 0.33
CA LEU A 416 -30.56 -12.75 1.35
C LEU A 416 -30.64 -11.73 2.50
N GLN A 417 -31.61 -10.80 2.47
CA GLN A 417 -31.82 -9.76 3.48
C GLN A 417 -30.58 -8.90 3.78
N ARG A 418 -29.73 -8.65 2.78
CA ARG A 418 -28.50 -7.86 2.94
C ARG A 418 -28.80 -6.36 2.90
N LYS A 419 -29.23 -5.79 4.04
CA LYS A 419 -29.68 -4.39 4.15
C LYS A 419 -28.61 -3.36 3.80
N ASN A 420 -27.34 -3.65 4.09
CA ASN A 420 -26.22 -2.75 3.84
C ASN A 420 -25.79 -2.65 2.37
N VAL A 421 -26.39 -3.46 1.48
CA VAL A 421 -26.10 -3.40 0.06
C VAL A 421 -27.01 -2.37 -0.61
N THR A 422 -26.40 -1.37 -1.22
CA THR A 422 -27.09 -0.27 -1.91
C THR A 422 -26.53 -0.08 -3.31
N MET A 423 -27.31 0.53 -4.20
CA MET A 423 -26.91 0.77 -5.59
C MET A 423 -25.66 1.67 -5.70
N ASP A 424 -25.50 2.61 -4.80
CA ASP A 424 -24.39 3.56 -4.74
C ASP A 424 -23.13 3.01 -4.05
N VAL A 425 -23.16 1.72 -3.64
CA VAL A 425 -22.02 1.00 -3.04
C VAL A 425 -21.44 1.75 -1.84
N LYS A 426 -22.31 2.20 -0.90
CA LYS A 426 -21.85 2.86 0.34
C LYS A 426 -20.97 1.96 1.20
N HIS A 427 -21.37 0.69 1.32
CA HIS A 427 -20.63 -0.33 2.07
C HIS A 427 -19.97 -1.28 1.07
N PHE A 428 -18.71 -0.95 0.72
CA PHE A 428 -17.95 -1.65 -0.33
C PHE A 428 -17.91 -3.16 -0.13
N GLU A 429 -17.45 -3.64 1.03
CA GLU A 429 -17.31 -5.07 1.31
C GLU A 429 -18.63 -5.85 1.19
N SER A 430 -19.72 -5.30 1.73
CA SER A 430 -21.03 -5.94 1.66
C SER A 430 -21.52 -6.07 0.21
N CYS A 431 -21.28 -5.05 -0.59
CA CYS A 431 -21.62 -5.03 -2.02
C CYS A 431 -20.74 -5.99 -2.81
N GLU A 432 -19.43 -5.97 -2.58
CA GLU A 432 -18.48 -6.89 -3.20
C GLU A 432 -18.85 -8.35 -2.90
N GLN A 433 -19.09 -8.69 -1.63
CA GLN A 433 -19.49 -10.04 -1.23
C GLN A 433 -20.80 -10.50 -1.89
N LEU A 434 -21.81 -9.63 -1.99
CA LEU A 434 -23.03 -9.97 -2.70
C LEU A 434 -22.74 -10.27 -4.17
N PHE A 435 -21.97 -9.39 -4.84
CA PHE A 435 -21.66 -9.56 -6.26
C PHE A 435 -20.86 -10.83 -6.52
N LEU A 436 -19.79 -11.08 -5.74
CA LEU A 436 -18.97 -12.29 -5.87
C LEU A 436 -19.78 -13.58 -5.62
N SER A 437 -20.65 -13.59 -4.61
CA SER A 437 -21.51 -14.74 -4.33
C SER A 437 -22.49 -14.99 -5.48
N THR A 438 -23.09 -13.92 -6.01
CA THR A 438 -24.01 -14.01 -7.15
C THR A 438 -23.26 -14.47 -8.41
N GLY A 439 -22.10 -13.87 -8.72
CA GLY A 439 -21.29 -14.26 -9.87
C GLY A 439 -20.84 -15.73 -9.81
N LYS A 440 -20.46 -16.22 -8.63
CA LYS A 440 -20.15 -17.64 -8.43
C LYS A 440 -21.35 -18.55 -8.73
N CYS A 441 -22.56 -18.15 -8.30
CA CYS A 441 -23.79 -18.89 -8.63
C CYS A 441 -24.07 -18.91 -10.14
N PHE A 442 -23.88 -17.78 -10.82
CA PHE A 442 -24.03 -17.72 -12.29
C PHE A 442 -22.99 -18.57 -13.01
N ALA A 443 -21.73 -18.58 -12.53
CA ALA A 443 -20.70 -19.46 -13.08
C ALA A 443 -21.03 -20.94 -12.90
N VAL A 444 -21.57 -21.31 -11.74
CA VAL A 444 -22.05 -22.70 -11.48
C VAL A 444 -23.17 -23.07 -12.42
N GLU A 445 -24.16 -22.23 -12.63
CA GLU A 445 -25.29 -22.50 -13.53
C GLU A 445 -24.84 -22.59 -15.00
N ALA A 446 -23.93 -21.70 -15.41
CA ALA A 446 -23.32 -21.77 -16.74
C ALA A 446 -22.56 -23.08 -16.94
N LEU A 447 -21.81 -23.56 -15.92
CA LEU A 447 -21.12 -24.85 -15.97
C LEU A 447 -22.08 -26.03 -16.03
N VAL A 448 -23.17 -26.02 -15.24
CA VAL A 448 -24.25 -27.04 -15.30
C VAL A 448 -24.81 -27.11 -16.69
N THR A 449 -25.13 -25.97 -17.32
CA THR A 449 -25.63 -25.88 -18.68
C THR A 449 -24.60 -26.35 -19.72
N PHE A 450 -23.36 -25.92 -19.60
CA PHE A 450 -22.25 -26.28 -20.50
C PHE A 450 -21.97 -27.79 -20.53
N PHE A 451 -22.02 -28.43 -19.35
CA PHE A 451 -21.84 -29.87 -19.23
C PHE A 451 -23.14 -30.67 -19.42
N ASN A 452 -24.26 -30.00 -19.62
CA ASN A 452 -25.61 -30.57 -19.71
C ASN A 452 -25.88 -31.55 -18.56
N MET A 453 -25.82 -30.99 -17.34
CA MET A 453 -26.05 -31.71 -16.09
C MET A 453 -27.42 -31.33 -15.49
N GLU A 454 -28.04 -32.23 -14.75
CA GLU A 454 -29.29 -31.92 -14.06
C GLU A 454 -29.09 -31.01 -12.84
N SER A 455 -27.92 -31.11 -12.23
CA SER A 455 -27.49 -30.29 -11.09
C SER A 455 -25.96 -30.35 -10.97
N LYS A 456 -25.36 -29.50 -10.12
CA LYS A 456 -23.93 -29.53 -9.80
C LYS A 456 -23.42 -30.89 -9.28
N ASP A 457 -24.29 -31.70 -8.69
CA ASP A 457 -23.97 -33.00 -8.14
C ASP A 457 -24.21 -34.14 -9.16
N GLY A 458 -24.76 -33.81 -10.35
CA GLY A 458 -25.05 -34.74 -11.43
C GLY A 458 -23.80 -35.19 -12.18
N ARG A 459 -24.04 -36.01 -13.23
CA ARG A 459 -22.96 -36.44 -14.14
C ARG A 459 -22.99 -35.66 -15.45
N PRO A 460 -21.86 -35.22 -15.98
CA PRO A 460 -21.80 -34.55 -17.27
C PRO A 460 -22.23 -35.47 -18.40
N THR A 461 -23.12 -35.01 -19.27
CA THR A 461 -23.54 -35.72 -20.49
C THR A 461 -22.93 -35.10 -21.75
N ARG A 462 -22.61 -33.80 -21.72
CA ARG A 462 -21.88 -33.05 -22.75
C ARG A 462 -20.49 -32.67 -22.23
N ASN A 463 -19.51 -32.52 -23.11
CA ASN A 463 -18.12 -32.14 -22.79
C ASN A 463 -17.51 -33.02 -21.65
N ARG A 464 -17.97 -34.25 -21.52
CA ARG A 464 -17.53 -35.18 -20.47
C ARG A 464 -16.09 -35.61 -20.64
N PRO A 465 -15.34 -35.88 -19.55
CA PRO A 465 -14.01 -36.45 -19.65
C PRO A 465 -14.09 -37.84 -20.27
N PRO A 466 -13.25 -38.17 -21.29
CA PRO A 466 -13.13 -39.53 -21.80
C PRO A 466 -12.64 -40.50 -20.70
N TYR A 467 -13.13 -41.73 -20.70
CA TYR A 467 -12.80 -42.71 -19.66
C TYR A 467 -11.31 -42.98 -19.49
N TYR A 468 -10.52 -42.94 -20.56
CA TYR A 468 -9.06 -43.18 -20.53
C TYR A 468 -8.26 -42.01 -19.93
N ILE A 469 -8.87 -40.85 -19.66
CA ILE A 469 -8.19 -39.66 -19.12
C ILE A 469 -7.97 -39.76 -17.61
N LEU A 470 -8.76 -40.54 -16.91
CA LEU A 470 -8.77 -40.60 -15.45
C LEU A 470 -7.47 -41.19 -14.85
N ASP A 471 -6.68 -41.93 -15.66
CA ASP A 471 -5.53 -42.67 -15.17
C ASP A 471 -4.16 -42.01 -15.47
N VAL A 472 -4.09 -40.97 -16.33
CA VAL A 472 -2.82 -40.36 -16.75
C VAL A 472 -2.86 -38.84 -16.58
N GLY A 473 -1.90 -38.28 -15.82
CA GLY A 473 -1.86 -36.85 -15.47
C GLY A 473 -1.78 -35.90 -16.67
N ASP A 474 -1.04 -36.24 -17.72
CA ASP A 474 -0.94 -35.40 -18.94
C ASP A 474 -2.27 -35.35 -19.70
N ASN A 475 -3.01 -36.46 -19.75
CA ASN A 475 -4.33 -36.50 -20.36
C ASN A 475 -5.35 -35.64 -19.58
N LYS A 476 -5.25 -35.59 -18.25
CA LYS A 476 -6.07 -34.69 -17.40
C LYS A 476 -5.80 -33.22 -17.75
N LYS A 477 -4.52 -32.85 -17.96
CA LYS A 477 -4.14 -31.50 -18.39
C LYS A 477 -4.67 -31.14 -19.78
N ILE A 478 -4.58 -32.03 -20.74
CA ILE A 478 -5.10 -31.82 -22.11
C ILE A 478 -6.61 -31.60 -22.06
N TYR A 479 -7.33 -32.47 -21.36
CA TYR A 479 -8.78 -32.30 -21.19
C TYR A 479 -9.12 -30.98 -20.50
N TYR A 480 -8.49 -30.71 -19.38
CA TYR A 480 -8.64 -29.48 -18.60
C TYR A 480 -8.54 -28.23 -19.49
N ASN A 481 -7.44 -28.12 -20.22
CA ASN A 481 -7.21 -26.97 -21.10
C ASN A 481 -8.27 -26.89 -22.21
N SER A 482 -8.53 -27.99 -22.91
CA SER A 482 -9.49 -28.01 -24.03
C SER A 482 -10.91 -27.68 -23.60
N VAL A 483 -11.39 -28.22 -22.47
CA VAL A 483 -12.77 -28.01 -22.04
C VAL A 483 -13.01 -26.62 -21.48
N LEU A 484 -12.02 -26.07 -20.76
CA LEU A 484 -12.15 -24.72 -20.22
C LEU A 484 -11.96 -23.64 -21.28
N ASP A 485 -11.12 -23.87 -22.30
CA ASP A 485 -11.05 -22.99 -23.47
C ASP A 485 -12.41 -22.89 -24.18
N LYS A 486 -13.08 -24.02 -24.40
CA LYS A 486 -14.45 -24.03 -24.97
C LYS A 486 -15.44 -23.26 -24.13
N PHE A 487 -15.38 -23.42 -22.79
CA PHE A 487 -16.26 -22.67 -21.90
C PHE A 487 -16.01 -21.17 -21.99
N ILE A 488 -14.74 -20.74 -21.98
CA ILE A 488 -14.36 -19.33 -22.12
C ILE A 488 -14.87 -18.75 -23.43
N ASP A 489 -14.71 -19.48 -24.54
CA ASP A 489 -15.17 -19.04 -25.86
C ASP A 489 -16.70 -18.94 -25.97
N GLU A 490 -17.46 -19.78 -25.23
CA GLU A 490 -18.92 -19.81 -25.28
C GLU A 490 -19.56 -18.79 -24.31
N TYR A 491 -18.94 -18.53 -23.13
CA TYR A 491 -19.55 -17.74 -22.04
C TYR A 491 -18.79 -16.48 -21.64
N LEU A 492 -17.51 -16.36 -21.99
CA LEU A 492 -16.68 -15.23 -21.58
C LEU A 492 -16.12 -14.54 -22.81
N ILE A 493 -16.78 -13.48 -23.25
CA ILE A 493 -16.29 -12.65 -24.35
C ILE A 493 -15.06 -11.91 -23.84
N MET A 494 -13.88 -12.26 -24.41
CA MET A 494 -12.64 -11.52 -24.11
C MET A 494 -12.82 -10.09 -24.63
N PRO A 495 -12.55 -9.06 -23.82
CA PRO A 495 -12.78 -7.68 -24.22
C PRO A 495 -11.84 -7.30 -25.35
N THR A 496 -12.38 -7.22 -26.56
CA THR A 496 -11.80 -6.45 -27.64
C THR A 496 -12.42 -5.05 -27.61
N PRO A 497 -11.74 -3.99 -28.09
CA PRO A 497 -12.30 -2.63 -28.07
C PRO A 497 -13.66 -2.48 -28.74
N SER A 498 -14.01 -3.43 -29.60
CA SER A 498 -15.29 -3.49 -30.36
C SER A 498 -16.40 -4.31 -29.68
N THR A 499 -16.12 -5.03 -28.57
CA THR A 499 -17.07 -6.01 -27.99
C THR A 499 -17.44 -5.73 -26.54
N VAL A 500 -17.55 -4.46 -26.13
CA VAL A 500 -18.22 -4.16 -24.86
C VAL A 500 -19.70 -4.51 -25.00
N PRO A 501 -20.24 -5.46 -24.19
CA PRO A 501 -21.66 -5.78 -24.26
C PRO A 501 -22.47 -4.53 -23.95
N GLN A 502 -23.13 -3.98 -24.94
CA GLN A 502 -24.12 -2.94 -24.73
C GLN A 502 -25.38 -3.64 -24.26
N ILE A 503 -25.81 -3.35 -23.05
CA ILE A 503 -27.20 -3.60 -22.63
C ILE A 503 -27.98 -2.43 -23.23
N GLU A 504 -28.33 -2.55 -24.50
CA GLU A 504 -29.17 -1.56 -25.15
C GLU A 504 -30.58 -1.70 -24.60
N ASP A 505 -31.09 -0.65 -24.00
CA ASP A 505 -32.47 -0.55 -23.54
C ASP A 505 -33.44 -0.20 -24.70
N GLU A 506 -32.96 -0.03 -25.94
CA GLU A 506 -33.81 0.24 -27.11
C GLU A 506 -33.94 -0.99 -28.04
N PRO A 507 -35.14 -1.35 -28.43
CA PRO A 507 -35.37 -2.47 -29.33
C PRO A 507 -34.93 -2.09 -30.74
N ASP A 508 -33.84 -2.67 -31.21
CA ASP A 508 -33.54 -2.70 -32.64
C ASP A 508 -34.53 -3.64 -33.33
N SER A 509 -35.12 -3.18 -34.41
CA SER A 509 -36.32 -3.74 -35.05
C SER A 509 -36.09 -5.05 -35.84
N SER A 510 -35.13 -5.90 -35.46
CA SER A 510 -34.90 -7.18 -36.14
C SER A 510 -34.33 -8.27 -35.22
N GLY A 511 -35.16 -8.82 -34.36
CA GLY A 511 -34.87 -10.05 -33.60
C GLY A 511 -35.14 -9.94 -32.12
N GLU A 512 -35.85 -10.89 -31.52
CA GLU A 512 -36.02 -11.00 -30.06
C GLU A 512 -34.68 -11.10 -29.38
N GLN A 513 -34.23 -10.02 -28.73
CA GLN A 513 -33.02 -10.04 -27.90
C GLN A 513 -33.30 -10.83 -26.62
N ASP A 514 -32.46 -11.84 -26.34
CA ASP A 514 -32.52 -12.57 -25.08
C ASP A 514 -31.82 -11.74 -23.96
N PHE A 515 -32.59 -10.83 -23.37
CA PHE A 515 -32.13 -9.96 -22.28
C PHE A 515 -31.60 -10.74 -21.07
N VAL A 516 -32.14 -11.93 -20.78
CA VAL A 516 -31.70 -12.76 -19.67
C VAL A 516 -30.30 -13.30 -19.94
N ARG A 517 -30.07 -13.79 -21.16
CA ARG A 517 -28.74 -14.26 -21.59
C ARG A 517 -27.72 -13.13 -21.59
N ASN A 518 -28.06 -11.98 -22.18
CA ASN A 518 -27.17 -10.82 -22.23
C ASN A 518 -26.82 -10.33 -20.83
N TYR A 519 -27.78 -10.25 -19.92
CA TYR A 519 -27.54 -9.91 -18.52
C TYR A 519 -26.61 -10.91 -17.85
N SER A 520 -26.84 -12.21 -18.06
CA SER A 520 -26.02 -13.29 -17.46
C SER A 520 -24.58 -13.28 -17.96
N LEU A 521 -24.37 -13.10 -19.27
CA LEU A 521 -23.03 -13.01 -19.86
C LEU A 521 -22.28 -11.77 -19.37
N CYS A 522 -22.96 -10.61 -19.30
CA CYS A 522 -22.40 -9.38 -18.77
C CYS A 522 -22.01 -9.53 -17.28
N LEU A 523 -22.86 -10.17 -16.48
CA LEU A 523 -22.57 -10.44 -15.07
C LEU A 523 -21.36 -11.36 -14.91
N LEU A 524 -21.27 -12.42 -15.70
CA LEU A 524 -20.13 -13.35 -15.70
C LEU A 524 -18.84 -12.65 -16.09
N GLN A 525 -18.86 -11.84 -17.15
CA GLN A 525 -17.69 -11.07 -17.57
C GLN A 525 -17.17 -10.18 -16.44
N TYR A 526 -18.04 -9.39 -15.82
CA TYR A 526 -17.64 -8.53 -14.70
C TYR A 526 -17.20 -9.33 -13.47
N PHE A 527 -17.78 -10.49 -13.23
CA PHE A 527 -17.36 -11.38 -12.16
C PHE A 527 -15.92 -11.85 -12.36
N PHE A 528 -15.55 -12.29 -13.57
CA PHE A 528 -14.20 -12.75 -13.85
C PHE A 528 -13.17 -11.62 -13.81
N ILE A 529 -13.51 -10.43 -14.30
CA ILE A 529 -12.64 -9.26 -14.16
C ILE A 529 -12.42 -8.91 -12.67
N LEU A 530 -13.47 -8.89 -11.85
CA LEU A 530 -13.36 -8.51 -10.45
C LEU A 530 -12.60 -9.55 -9.62
N ILE A 531 -12.80 -10.86 -9.86
CA ILE A 531 -12.02 -11.89 -9.15
C ILE A 531 -10.55 -11.88 -9.58
N ASP A 532 -10.25 -11.60 -10.86
CA ASP A 532 -8.89 -11.45 -11.36
C ASP A 532 -8.21 -10.23 -10.71
N PHE A 533 -8.92 -9.11 -10.61
CA PHE A 533 -8.43 -7.93 -9.91
C PHE A 533 -8.10 -8.22 -8.44
N LYS A 534 -9.04 -8.83 -7.73
CA LYS A 534 -8.87 -9.18 -6.32
C LYS A 534 -7.71 -10.15 -6.08
N ASP A 535 -7.55 -11.14 -6.94
CA ASP A 535 -6.48 -12.11 -6.88
C ASP A 535 -5.13 -11.48 -7.26
N ALA A 536 -5.09 -10.60 -8.28
CA ALA A 536 -3.90 -9.85 -8.67
C ALA A 536 -3.33 -9.02 -7.52
N VAL A 537 -4.21 -8.31 -6.79
CA VAL A 537 -3.82 -7.56 -5.59
C VAL A 537 -3.26 -8.48 -4.52
N LYS A 538 -3.95 -9.57 -4.19
CA LYS A 538 -3.52 -10.51 -3.15
C LYS A 538 -2.17 -11.15 -3.43
N GLU A 539 -1.92 -11.50 -4.69
CA GLU A 539 -0.64 -12.05 -5.14
C GLU A 539 0.44 -10.96 -5.30
N GLY A 540 0.05 -9.67 -5.28
CA GLY A 540 0.94 -8.55 -5.53
C GLY A 540 1.45 -8.51 -6.96
N ASN A 541 0.66 -8.98 -7.94
CA ASN A 541 1.09 -9.11 -9.32
C ASN A 541 0.84 -7.83 -10.11
N GLY A 542 1.86 -6.99 -10.21
CA GLY A 542 1.79 -5.69 -10.90
C GLY A 542 1.49 -5.79 -12.39
N GLU A 543 2.01 -6.79 -13.11
CA GLU A 543 1.74 -6.99 -14.54
C GLU A 543 0.26 -7.28 -14.80
N ARG A 544 -0.37 -8.06 -13.91
CA ARG A 544 -1.82 -8.30 -13.97
C ARG A 544 -2.62 -7.03 -13.75
N LEU A 545 -2.21 -6.20 -12.77
CA LEU A 545 -2.87 -4.92 -12.51
C LEU A 545 -2.75 -3.99 -13.74
N ALA A 546 -1.59 -3.91 -14.38
CA ALA A 546 -1.41 -3.15 -15.62
C ALA A 546 -2.30 -3.68 -16.76
N THR A 547 -2.41 -5.01 -16.91
CA THR A 547 -3.33 -5.64 -17.89
C THR A 547 -4.81 -5.34 -17.57
N LEU A 548 -5.17 -5.32 -16.28
CA LEU A 548 -6.52 -4.97 -15.84
C LEU A 548 -6.87 -3.51 -16.16
N HIS A 549 -5.93 -2.58 -16.14
CA HIS A 549 -6.17 -1.20 -16.59
C HIS A 549 -6.62 -1.16 -18.06
N LYS A 550 -6.03 -1.98 -18.94
CA LYS A 550 -6.47 -2.11 -20.34
C LYS A 550 -7.89 -2.71 -20.44
N GLN A 551 -8.21 -3.69 -19.60
CA GLN A 551 -9.55 -4.30 -19.57
C GLN A 551 -10.62 -3.33 -19.03
N LEU A 552 -10.30 -2.54 -18.01
CA LEU A 552 -11.23 -1.61 -17.36
C LEU A 552 -11.50 -0.35 -18.21
N LEU A 553 -10.55 0.08 -19.01
CA LEU A 553 -10.65 1.28 -19.84
C LEU A 553 -11.94 1.35 -20.68
N PRO A 554 -12.29 0.34 -21.51
CA PRO A 554 -13.51 0.38 -22.32
C PRO A 554 -14.78 0.36 -21.45
N HIS A 555 -14.76 -0.33 -20.32
CA HIS A 555 -15.92 -0.37 -19.41
C HIS A 555 -16.17 1.01 -18.76
N PHE A 556 -15.15 1.68 -18.26
CA PHE A 556 -15.27 3.03 -17.72
C PHE A 556 -15.66 4.04 -18.80
N LYS A 557 -15.09 3.91 -20.00
CA LYS A 557 -15.40 4.81 -21.13
C LYS A 557 -16.85 4.69 -21.59
N SER A 558 -17.41 3.48 -21.60
CA SER A 558 -18.79 3.24 -22.04
C SER A 558 -19.84 3.61 -20.99
N ALA A 559 -19.45 3.85 -19.73
CA ALA A 559 -20.38 4.09 -18.63
C ALA A 559 -20.48 5.58 -18.27
N PRO A 560 -21.66 6.21 -18.35
CA PRO A 560 -21.84 7.60 -17.95
C PRO A 560 -21.44 7.84 -16.49
N GLY A 561 -20.64 8.88 -16.25
CA GLY A 561 -20.16 9.27 -14.91
C GLY A 561 -18.87 8.57 -14.46
N PHE A 562 -18.25 7.74 -15.31
CA PHE A 562 -16.96 7.09 -15.02
C PHE A 562 -15.82 7.55 -15.95
N ASN A 563 -16.05 8.60 -16.73
CA ASN A 563 -15.09 9.07 -17.72
C ASN A 563 -13.73 9.51 -17.11
N ALA A 564 -13.74 10.03 -15.88
CA ALA A 564 -12.51 10.35 -15.16
C ALA A 564 -11.61 9.11 -14.99
N TYR A 565 -12.18 7.99 -14.53
CA TYR A 565 -11.43 6.73 -14.40
C TYR A 565 -10.99 6.16 -15.75
N SER A 566 -11.74 6.37 -16.84
CA SER A 566 -11.27 5.97 -18.17
C SER A 566 -10.02 6.74 -18.59
N ILE A 567 -9.94 8.03 -18.25
CA ILE A 567 -8.76 8.86 -18.51
C ILE A 567 -7.57 8.38 -17.66
N GLU A 568 -7.80 8.05 -16.39
CA GLU A 568 -6.74 7.52 -15.52
C GLU A 568 -6.19 6.20 -16.02
N MET A 569 -7.03 5.26 -16.47
CA MET A 569 -6.58 4.01 -17.08
C MET A 569 -5.73 4.28 -18.33
N LEU A 570 -6.18 5.21 -19.18
CA LEU A 570 -5.42 5.59 -20.38
C LEU A 570 -4.06 6.21 -20.03
N ILE A 571 -4.00 7.12 -19.05
CA ILE A 571 -2.75 7.71 -18.57
C ILE A 571 -1.81 6.63 -18.04
N SER A 572 -2.32 5.71 -17.22
CA SER A 572 -1.54 4.61 -16.67
C SER A 572 -0.92 3.73 -17.76
N ILE A 573 -1.69 3.39 -18.81
CA ILE A 573 -1.21 2.61 -19.95
C ILE A 573 -0.12 3.38 -20.71
N ILE A 574 -0.37 4.65 -21.03
CA ILE A 574 0.59 5.48 -21.77
C ILE A 574 1.89 5.68 -20.96
N GLN A 575 1.78 5.89 -19.65
CA GLN A 575 2.95 5.98 -18.79
C GLN A 575 3.77 4.69 -18.83
N ASN A 576 3.14 3.53 -18.62
CA ASN A 576 3.84 2.25 -18.56
C ASN A 576 4.49 1.83 -19.87
N GLU A 577 3.88 2.12 -21.01
CA GLU A 577 4.32 1.58 -22.31
C GLU A 577 5.03 2.57 -23.22
N VAL A 578 4.99 3.88 -22.89
CA VAL A 578 5.48 4.95 -23.76
C VAL A 578 6.36 5.96 -23.04
N LEU A 579 5.84 6.63 -22.00
CA LEU A 579 6.45 7.84 -21.44
C LEU A 579 7.55 7.57 -20.41
N LEU A 580 7.42 6.51 -19.64
CA LEU A 580 8.41 6.14 -18.63
C LEU A 580 9.53 5.30 -19.26
N SER A 581 10.71 5.28 -18.63
CA SER A 581 11.72 4.28 -18.92
C SER A 581 11.24 2.88 -18.53
N GLU A 582 11.91 1.84 -19.00
CA GLU A 582 11.56 0.46 -18.59
C GLU A 582 11.70 0.27 -17.08
N ALA A 583 12.74 0.84 -16.47
CA ALA A 583 12.96 0.78 -15.03
C ALA A 583 11.89 1.53 -14.23
N GLU A 584 11.52 2.76 -14.65
CA GLU A 584 10.48 3.56 -14.02
C GLU A 584 9.09 2.89 -14.13
N ALA A 585 8.75 2.35 -15.31
CA ALA A 585 7.50 1.65 -15.54
C ALA A 585 7.40 0.39 -14.68
N HIS A 586 8.48 -0.38 -14.62
CA HIS A 586 8.58 -1.58 -13.78
C HIS A 586 8.40 -1.24 -12.30
N GLN A 587 9.08 -0.21 -11.79
CA GLN A 587 8.91 0.27 -10.43
C GLN A 587 7.44 0.60 -10.13
N CYS A 588 6.80 1.41 -10.98
CA CYS A 588 5.40 1.81 -10.82
C CYS A 588 4.43 0.62 -10.79
N ILE A 589 4.67 -0.39 -11.63
CA ILE A 589 3.81 -1.58 -11.73
C ILE A 589 3.91 -2.43 -10.46
N TRP A 590 5.13 -2.65 -9.94
CA TRP A 590 5.36 -3.54 -8.80
C TRP A 590 5.21 -2.85 -7.44
N ALA A 591 5.20 -1.52 -7.39
CA ALA A 591 4.93 -0.75 -6.18
C ALA A 591 3.43 -0.59 -5.86
N ALA A 592 2.51 -1.00 -6.76
CA ALA A 592 1.06 -0.78 -6.60
C ALA A 592 0.40 -1.49 -5.40
N THR A 593 1.10 -2.42 -4.75
CA THR A 593 0.59 -3.19 -3.60
C THR A 593 1.59 -3.24 -2.45
N VAL A 594 1.06 -3.41 -1.24
CA VAL A 594 1.85 -3.57 -0.01
C VAL A 594 1.47 -4.86 0.70
N ASN A 595 2.42 -5.47 1.39
CA ASN A 595 2.23 -6.65 2.21
C ASN A 595 2.56 -6.33 3.68
N TRP A 596 1.56 -5.93 4.44
CA TRP A 596 1.75 -5.51 5.82
C TRP A 596 2.22 -6.63 6.76
N LYS A 597 1.73 -7.85 6.53
CA LYS A 597 1.95 -9.00 7.44
C LYS A 597 3.02 -9.97 6.97
N GLY A 598 3.44 -9.87 5.72
CA GLY A 598 4.23 -10.91 5.07
C GLY A 598 3.42 -12.17 4.75
N GLY A 599 3.91 -12.97 3.81
CA GLY A 599 3.31 -14.21 3.32
C GLY A 599 2.57 -14.09 2.00
N ILE A 600 2.38 -15.23 1.33
CA ILE A 600 1.72 -15.32 0.03
C ILE A 600 0.24 -14.98 0.16
N GLY A 601 -0.31 -14.25 -0.81
CA GLY A 601 -1.74 -13.91 -0.86
C GLY A 601 -2.20 -12.89 0.18
N LYS A 602 -1.27 -12.15 0.81
CA LYS A 602 -1.57 -11.16 1.86
C LYS A 602 -1.31 -9.72 1.46
N ASN A 603 -1.04 -9.48 0.18
CA ASN A 603 -0.94 -8.12 -0.33
C ASN A 603 -2.32 -7.43 -0.31
N ILE A 604 -2.28 -6.12 -0.14
CA ILE A 604 -3.41 -5.19 -0.27
C ILE A 604 -3.00 -4.07 -1.21
N GLU A 605 -3.96 -3.31 -1.70
CA GLU A 605 -3.70 -2.11 -2.47
C GLU A 605 -2.96 -1.09 -1.62
N ILE A 606 -2.06 -0.34 -2.24
CA ILE A 606 -1.20 0.61 -1.54
C ILE A 606 -1.99 1.74 -0.85
N ASP A 607 -3.08 2.20 -1.47
CA ASP A 607 -3.97 3.23 -0.93
C ASP A 607 -4.87 2.72 0.21
N LEU A 608 -5.24 1.45 0.21
CA LEU A 608 -6.00 0.85 1.31
C LEU A 608 -5.18 0.83 2.61
N LEU A 609 -3.85 0.70 2.52
CA LEU A 609 -2.99 0.86 3.69
C LEU A 609 -3.14 2.26 4.28
N GLN A 610 -3.07 3.30 3.46
CA GLN A 610 -3.16 4.69 3.89
C GLN A 610 -4.50 4.98 4.57
N GLU A 611 -5.63 4.50 3.99
CA GLU A 611 -6.95 4.62 4.61
C GLU A 611 -7.02 3.92 5.99
N THR A 612 -6.41 2.73 6.14
CA THR A 612 -6.40 2.03 7.43
C THR A 612 -5.53 2.69 8.47
N GLU A 613 -4.43 3.35 8.08
CA GLU A 613 -3.58 4.13 8.99
C GLU A 613 -4.28 5.42 9.47
N THR A 614 -5.18 5.99 8.67
CA THR A 614 -5.90 7.22 9.01
C THR A 614 -7.18 6.99 9.83
N GLU A 615 -7.72 5.76 9.87
CA GLU A 615 -8.88 5.38 10.70
C GLU A 615 -8.51 5.09 12.17
N ILE A 616 -7.21 4.97 12.50
CA ILE A 616 -6.68 4.76 13.85
C ILE A 616 -6.42 6.11 14.53
#